data_b52156ff9ecba51c51be817a241f8e1d
#
_entry.id   b52156ff9ecba51c51be817a241f8e1d
#
_cell.length_a   1.000
_cell.length_b   1.000
_cell.length_c   1.000
_cell.angle_alpha   90.00
_cell.angle_beta   90.00
_cell.angle_gamma   90.00
#
_symmetry.space_group_name_H-M   'P 1'
#
loop_
_entity.id
_entity.type
_entity.pdbx_description
1 polymer ?
#
loop_
_entity_poly.entity_id
_entity_poly.type
_entity_poly.pdbx_seq_one_letter_code
_entity_poly.pdbx_strand_id
1 'polypeptide(L)'
;MLIKQDYIEVAVQSQDRNRPAPFMRFEQEAYEVNEHNYHFVTSKASQKYIFALFCSFYDSPDRFDVSPMRLYTREVITNAEDFFDSFRMYTVKITSPQSHSTTELKRIFDAYIFNIAYNFNVPFAVSDFTNERRFRRISTRRGGQLFPYKQYKQDLTKYYQQAIATNLPFMQYLAFYHVAEFFFQSISEDEAFQVISNFITRPSFSPYKQEDVRNFYNI
;
A
#
# COMPACT_ATOMS: atom_id res chain seq x y z
N MET A 1 1.77 -12.32 -7.57
CA MET A 1 0.60 -12.19 -6.66
C MET A 1 -0.19 -13.47 -6.70
N LEU A 2 -0.46 -14.07 -5.54
CA LEU A 2 -1.31 -15.26 -5.39
C LEU A 2 -2.62 -14.81 -4.73
N ILE A 3 -3.75 -15.04 -5.40
CA ILE A 3 -5.08 -14.61 -4.92
C ILE A 3 -6.04 -15.80 -4.96
N LYS A 4 -6.79 -15.95 -3.87
CA LYS A 4 -7.96 -16.81 -3.73
C LYS A 4 -9.10 -15.96 -3.16
N GLN A 5 -10.32 -16.53 -3.04
CA GLN A 5 -11.47 -15.77 -2.52
C GLN A 5 -11.33 -15.32 -1.06
N ASP A 6 -10.53 -16.03 -0.27
CA ASP A 6 -10.31 -15.83 1.17
C ASP A 6 -8.86 -15.46 1.52
N TYR A 7 -8.00 -15.37 0.50
CA TYR A 7 -6.56 -15.22 0.70
C TYR A 7 -5.88 -14.43 -0.40
N ILE A 8 -4.98 -13.54 0.00
CA ILE A 8 -4.06 -12.86 -0.91
C ILE A 8 -2.64 -12.91 -0.35
N GLU A 9 -1.67 -13.23 -1.19
CA GLU A 9 -0.25 -13.16 -0.88
C GLU A 9 0.49 -12.39 -1.97
N VAL A 10 1.23 -11.37 -1.55
CA VAL A 10 1.91 -10.45 -2.45
C VAL A 10 3.33 -10.25 -1.98
N ALA A 11 4.30 -10.47 -2.86
CA ALA A 11 5.69 -10.15 -2.57
C ALA A 11 5.88 -8.63 -2.49
N VAL A 12 6.58 -8.21 -1.45
CA VAL A 12 6.87 -6.80 -1.19
C VAL A 12 8.37 -6.61 -0.99
N GLN A 13 8.86 -5.45 -1.42
CA GLN A 13 10.25 -5.06 -1.21
C GLN A 13 10.30 -3.65 -0.64
N SER A 14 11.25 -3.43 0.26
CA SER A 14 11.55 -2.08 0.71
C SER A 14 12.21 -1.29 -0.42
N GLN A 15 11.75 -0.09 -0.67
CA GLN A 15 12.39 0.84 -1.58
C GLN A 15 13.60 1.54 -0.93
N ASP A 16 13.78 1.38 0.38
CA ASP A 16 14.94 1.88 1.11
C ASP A 16 16.14 0.94 0.96
N ARG A 17 17.07 1.29 0.06
CA ARG A 17 18.25 0.49 -0.24
C ARG A 17 19.34 0.52 0.83
N ASN A 18 19.32 1.51 1.69
CA ASN A 18 20.35 1.70 2.69
C ASN A 18 20.00 1.12 4.05
N ARG A 19 18.78 0.66 4.19
CA ARG A 19 18.33 -0.10 5.35
C ARG A 19 17.80 -1.44 4.87
N PRO A 20 18.66 -2.46 4.71
CA PRO A 20 18.20 -3.82 4.46
C PRO A 20 17.29 -4.33 5.60
N ALA A 21 17.11 -3.52 6.61
CA ALA A 21 16.78 -3.94 7.93
C ALA A 21 15.34 -3.81 8.46
N PRO A 22 14.35 -3.14 7.86
CA PRO A 22 13.01 -3.32 8.43
C PRO A 22 12.57 -4.77 8.34
N PHE A 23 12.94 -5.49 7.28
CA PHE A 23 12.64 -6.91 7.16
C PHE A 23 13.48 -7.81 8.07
N MET A 24 14.69 -7.44 8.47
CA MET A 24 15.46 -8.22 9.46
C MET A 24 14.79 -8.24 10.84
N ARG A 25 13.95 -7.24 11.19
CA ARG A 25 13.10 -7.32 12.37
C ARG A 25 11.93 -8.27 12.18
N PHE A 26 11.40 -8.37 10.97
CA PHE A 26 10.36 -9.34 10.59
C PHE A 26 10.94 -10.74 10.36
N GLU A 27 12.28 -10.91 10.25
CA GLU A 27 12.93 -12.23 10.16
C GLU A 27 12.85 -13.01 11.47
N GLN A 28 12.80 -12.32 12.59
CA GLN A 28 12.75 -12.95 13.91
C GLN A 28 11.33 -13.19 14.41
N GLU A 29 10.36 -12.36 13.98
CA GLU A 29 8.96 -12.48 14.38
C GLU A 29 8.07 -12.15 13.19
N ALA A 30 7.21 -13.09 12.79
CA ALA A 30 6.13 -12.79 11.85
C ALA A 30 5.28 -11.67 12.46
N TYR A 31 5.11 -10.57 11.73
CA TYR A 31 4.25 -9.51 12.21
C TYR A 31 2.80 -9.86 11.89
N GLU A 32 2.03 -10.15 12.93
CA GLU A 32 0.64 -10.58 12.82
C GLU A 32 -0.30 -9.54 13.41
N VAL A 33 -1.36 -9.24 12.69
CA VAL A 33 -2.46 -8.39 13.16
C VAL A 33 -3.78 -9.10 12.89
N ASN A 34 -4.56 -9.29 13.95
CA ASN A 34 -5.90 -9.86 13.87
C ASN A 34 -6.92 -8.76 14.18
N GLU A 35 -7.57 -8.23 13.18
CA GLU A 35 -8.62 -7.23 13.37
C GLU A 35 -9.76 -7.40 12.35
N HIS A 36 -10.99 -7.18 12.77
CA HIS A 36 -12.18 -7.19 11.93
C HIS A 36 -12.34 -8.43 11.04
N ASN A 37 -12.01 -9.61 11.56
CA ASN A 37 -11.99 -10.88 10.84
C ASN A 37 -10.94 -11.00 9.73
N TYR A 38 -9.97 -10.09 9.66
CA TYR A 38 -8.81 -10.24 8.80
C TYR A 38 -7.57 -10.60 9.61
N HIS A 39 -6.81 -11.53 9.07
CA HIS A 39 -5.51 -11.89 9.59
C HIS A 39 -4.43 -11.43 8.62
N PHE A 40 -3.60 -10.50 9.05
CA PHE A 40 -2.49 -9.94 8.29
C PHE A 40 -1.18 -10.52 8.79
N VAL A 41 -0.38 -11.06 7.90
CA VAL A 41 0.95 -11.59 8.23
C VAL A 41 1.98 -11.02 7.25
N THR A 42 3.00 -10.36 7.79
CA THR A 42 4.18 -9.97 7.01
C THR A 42 5.32 -10.90 7.40
N SER A 43 5.71 -11.80 6.52
CA SER A 43 6.70 -12.83 6.79
C SER A 43 7.40 -13.29 5.51
N LYS A 44 8.29 -14.27 5.61
CA LYS A 44 8.84 -14.96 4.44
C LYS A 44 7.73 -15.50 3.55
N ALA A 45 7.98 -15.53 2.24
CA ALA A 45 7.05 -16.07 1.26
C ALA A 45 6.70 -17.52 1.56
N SER A 46 5.44 -17.88 1.36
CA SER A 46 5.03 -19.29 1.50
C SER A 46 5.64 -20.13 0.38
N GLN A 47 5.87 -21.41 0.67
CA GLN A 47 6.34 -22.38 -0.34
C GLN A 47 5.40 -22.41 -1.54
N LYS A 48 4.08 -22.30 -1.32
CA LYS A 48 3.08 -22.23 -2.38
C LYS A 48 3.25 -21.02 -3.28
N TYR A 49 3.59 -19.87 -2.68
CA TYR A 49 3.83 -18.64 -3.43
C TYR A 49 5.08 -18.74 -4.30
N ILE A 50 6.17 -19.25 -3.72
CA ILE A 50 7.43 -19.47 -4.43
C ILE A 50 7.24 -20.45 -5.58
N PHE A 51 6.52 -21.56 -5.33
CA PHE A 51 6.20 -22.54 -6.37
C PHE A 51 5.37 -21.92 -7.51
N ALA A 52 4.34 -21.14 -7.19
CA ALA A 52 3.55 -20.43 -8.20
C ALA A 52 4.37 -19.47 -9.04
N LEU A 53 5.37 -18.80 -8.44
CA LEU A 53 6.33 -17.96 -9.18
C LEU A 53 7.18 -18.78 -10.15
N PHE A 54 7.68 -19.96 -9.73
CA PHE A 54 8.43 -20.84 -10.61
C PHE A 54 7.60 -21.34 -11.79
N CYS A 55 6.33 -21.69 -11.55
CA CYS A 55 5.43 -22.04 -12.64
C CYS A 55 5.27 -20.88 -13.63
N SER A 56 5.05 -19.68 -13.14
CA SER A 56 4.94 -18.47 -13.97
C SER A 56 6.24 -18.17 -14.74
N PHE A 57 7.39 -18.42 -14.14
CA PHE A 57 8.70 -18.29 -14.79
C PHE A 57 8.86 -19.32 -15.91
N TYR A 58 8.50 -20.57 -15.63
CA TYR A 58 8.58 -21.64 -16.63
C TYR A 58 7.72 -21.36 -17.86
N ASP A 59 6.53 -20.80 -17.64
CA ASP A 59 5.61 -20.45 -18.73
C ASP A 59 6.07 -19.22 -19.55
N SER A 60 6.89 -18.33 -18.98
CA SER A 60 7.31 -17.10 -19.64
C SER A 60 8.72 -16.64 -19.19
N PRO A 61 9.78 -17.39 -19.49
CA PRO A 61 11.13 -17.13 -18.98
C PRO A 61 11.71 -15.78 -19.38
N ASP A 62 11.37 -15.27 -20.57
CA ASP A 62 11.87 -13.99 -21.09
C ASP A 62 11.29 -12.75 -20.38
N ARG A 63 10.20 -12.93 -19.63
CA ARG A 63 9.50 -11.85 -18.93
C ARG A 63 9.79 -11.81 -17.45
N PHE A 64 10.53 -12.78 -16.92
CA PHE A 64 10.70 -12.98 -15.50
C PHE A 64 12.11 -12.61 -15.03
N ASP A 65 12.22 -11.65 -14.12
CA ASP A 65 13.47 -11.34 -13.44
C ASP A 65 13.55 -12.11 -12.12
N VAL A 66 14.46 -13.08 -12.06
CA VAL A 66 14.74 -13.87 -10.84
C VAL A 66 15.63 -13.13 -9.84
N SER A 67 16.14 -11.96 -10.18
CA SER A 67 17.04 -11.21 -9.30
C SER A 67 16.46 -10.83 -7.94
N PRO A 68 15.12 -10.62 -7.78
CA PRO A 68 14.51 -10.46 -6.46
C PRO A 68 14.50 -11.75 -5.64
N MET A 69 14.58 -12.92 -6.29
CA MET A 69 14.62 -14.22 -5.64
C MET A 69 16.09 -14.55 -5.29
N ARG A 70 16.69 -13.80 -4.34
CA ARG A 70 18.05 -14.08 -3.92
C ARG A 70 18.09 -15.38 -3.13
N LEU A 71 18.76 -16.38 -3.70
CA LEU A 71 19.22 -17.54 -2.95
C LEU A 71 20.29 -17.09 -1.96
N TYR A 72 20.07 -17.32 -0.70
CA TYR A 72 21.05 -17.07 0.33
C TYR A 72 21.35 -18.40 1.02
N THR A 73 22.18 -19.21 0.39
CA THR A 73 22.62 -20.47 0.98
C THR A 73 24.08 -20.42 1.34
N ARG A 74 24.36 -20.51 2.64
CA ARG A 74 25.64 -21.03 3.16
C ARG A 74 25.56 -22.53 3.47
N GLU A 75 24.35 -23.11 3.40
CA GLU A 75 24.08 -24.48 3.79
C GLU A 75 23.77 -25.34 2.57
N VAL A 76 24.09 -26.61 2.66
CA VAL A 76 23.83 -27.57 1.60
C VAL A 76 22.31 -27.84 1.59
N ILE A 77 21.66 -27.59 0.45
CA ILE A 77 20.24 -27.89 0.25
C ILE A 77 20.11 -29.40 0.18
N THR A 78 19.44 -30.02 1.15
CA THR A 78 19.29 -31.47 1.23
C THR A 78 17.91 -31.95 0.82
N ASN A 79 16.92 -31.09 0.93
CA ASN A 79 15.53 -31.41 0.61
C ASN A 79 14.80 -30.23 -0.04
N ALA A 80 13.55 -30.47 -0.48
CA ALA A 80 12.74 -29.45 -1.13
C ALA A 80 12.35 -28.30 -0.16
N GLU A 81 12.22 -28.59 1.12
CA GLU A 81 11.87 -27.59 2.14
C GLU A 81 13.02 -26.62 2.34
N ASP A 82 14.26 -27.11 2.49
CA ASP A 82 15.48 -26.31 2.56
C ASP A 82 15.63 -25.42 1.32
N PHE A 83 15.25 -25.95 0.15
CA PHE A 83 15.27 -25.20 -1.10
C PHE A 83 14.33 -23.99 -1.03
N PHE A 84 13.08 -24.19 -0.64
CA PHE A 84 12.10 -23.09 -0.53
C PHE A 84 12.48 -22.09 0.57
N ASP A 85 13.01 -22.57 1.68
CA ASP A 85 13.45 -21.71 2.80
C ASP A 85 14.70 -20.91 2.50
N SER A 86 15.47 -21.31 1.48
CA SER A 86 16.65 -20.58 1.02
C SER A 86 16.32 -19.24 0.33
N PHE A 87 15.06 -19.05 -0.08
CA PHE A 87 14.65 -17.79 -0.70
C PHE A 87 14.35 -16.71 0.35
N ARG A 88 15.07 -15.61 0.27
CA ARG A 88 14.82 -14.41 1.10
C ARG A 88 13.83 -13.47 0.41
N MET A 89 12.62 -13.90 0.28
CA MET A 89 11.52 -13.11 -0.23
C MET A 89 10.49 -12.90 0.87
N TYR A 90 10.06 -11.66 1.02
CA TYR A 90 9.03 -11.29 1.98
C TYR A 90 7.70 -11.05 1.28
N THR A 91 6.65 -11.51 1.91
CA THR A 91 5.29 -11.33 1.43
C THR A 91 4.40 -10.77 2.53
N VAL A 92 3.40 -10.04 2.11
CA VAL A 92 2.22 -9.74 2.92
C VAL A 92 1.14 -10.74 2.56
N LYS A 93 0.63 -11.41 3.57
CA LYS A 93 -0.44 -12.38 3.51
C LYS A 93 -1.66 -11.80 4.22
N ILE A 94 -2.81 -11.88 3.58
CA ILE A 94 -4.08 -11.46 4.17
C ILE A 94 -5.05 -12.63 4.03
N THR A 95 -5.58 -13.08 5.15
CA THR A 95 -6.58 -14.15 5.21
C THR A 95 -7.87 -13.58 5.81
N SER A 96 -8.99 -13.95 5.23
CA SER A 96 -10.31 -13.62 5.76
C SER A 96 -11.18 -14.88 5.85
N PRO A 97 -12.00 -15.04 6.88
CA PRO A 97 -12.96 -16.13 6.96
C PRO A 97 -14.11 -15.99 5.96
N GLN A 98 -14.26 -14.81 5.36
CA GLN A 98 -15.28 -14.52 4.35
C GLN A 98 -14.68 -14.49 2.94
N SER A 99 -15.49 -14.87 1.97
CA SER A 99 -15.13 -14.76 0.56
C SER A 99 -15.25 -13.32 0.08
N HIS A 100 -14.20 -12.81 -0.54
CA HIS A 100 -14.12 -11.46 -1.06
C HIS A 100 -13.81 -11.46 -2.55
N SER A 101 -14.19 -10.37 -3.22
CA SER A 101 -13.73 -10.14 -4.59
C SER A 101 -12.24 -9.85 -4.64
N THR A 102 -11.60 -10.20 -5.75
CA THR A 102 -10.17 -9.88 -5.98
C THR A 102 -9.88 -8.38 -5.85
N THR A 103 -10.82 -7.54 -6.27
CA THR A 103 -10.70 -6.08 -6.19
C THR A 103 -10.70 -5.61 -4.74
N GLU A 104 -11.56 -6.19 -3.92
CA GLU A 104 -11.66 -5.86 -2.49
C GLU A 104 -10.40 -6.26 -1.73
N LEU A 105 -9.90 -7.49 -1.93
CA LEU A 105 -8.65 -7.94 -1.32
C LEU A 105 -7.45 -7.05 -1.73
N LYS A 106 -7.41 -6.59 -2.98
CA LYS A 106 -6.38 -5.65 -3.42
C LYS A 106 -6.49 -4.30 -2.71
N ARG A 107 -7.69 -3.75 -2.53
CA ARG A 107 -7.90 -2.50 -1.78
C ARG A 107 -7.45 -2.61 -0.33
N ILE A 108 -7.76 -3.73 0.32
CA ILE A 108 -7.34 -4.01 1.70
C ILE A 108 -5.81 -4.12 1.76
N PHE A 109 -5.20 -4.81 0.81
CA PHE A 109 -3.74 -4.90 0.70
C PHE A 109 -3.09 -3.52 0.52
N ASP A 110 -3.59 -2.68 -0.40
CA ASP A 110 -3.06 -1.33 -0.64
C ASP A 110 -3.18 -0.45 0.62
N ALA A 111 -4.30 -0.54 1.34
CA ALA A 111 -4.50 0.17 2.61
C ALA A 111 -3.52 -0.31 3.69
N TYR A 112 -3.28 -1.61 3.78
CA TYR A 112 -2.34 -2.18 4.74
C TYR A 112 -0.89 -1.77 4.45
N ILE A 113 -0.46 -1.81 3.19
CA ILE A 113 0.87 -1.34 2.77
C ILE A 113 1.06 0.15 3.06
N PHE A 114 0.02 0.97 2.84
CA PHE A 114 0.06 2.38 3.22
C PHE A 114 0.24 2.56 4.73
N ASN A 115 -0.50 1.81 5.56
CA ASN A 115 -0.37 1.89 7.01
C ASN A 115 1.03 1.47 7.48
N ILE A 116 1.61 0.43 6.90
CA ILE A 116 3.00 0.05 7.17
C ILE A 116 3.93 1.20 6.81
N ALA A 117 3.80 1.76 5.61
CA ALA A 117 4.65 2.85 5.16
C ALA A 117 4.52 4.08 6.06
N TYR A 118 3.32 4.42 6.49
CA TYR A 118 3.04 5.55 7.37
C TYR A 118 3.62 5.35 8.77
N ASN A 119 3.40 4.18 9.39
CA ASN A 119 3.81 3.93 10.78
C ASN A 119 5.32 3.68 10.92
N PHE A 120 5.92 3.00 9.95
CA PHE A 120 7.34 2.65 9.99
C PHE A 120 8.22 3.63 9.23
N ASN A 121 7.63 4.57 8.48
CA ASN A 121 8.32 5.50 7.59
C ASN A 121 9.25 4.75 6.61
N VAL A 122 8.78 3.62 6.09
CA VAL A 122 9.50 2.77 5.14
C VAL A 122 8.60 2.55 3.92
N PRO A 123 9.00 3.03 2.75
CA PRO A 123 8.23 2.81 1.54
C PRO A 123 8.35 1.34 1.10
N PHE A 124 7.21 0.69 0.97
CA PHE A 124 7.10 -0.65 0.41
C PHE A 124 6.49 -0.58 -0.99
N ALA A 125 7.04 -1.34 -1.88
CA ALA A 125 6.45 -1.59 -3.19
C ALA A 125 6.18 -3.07 -3.37
N VAL A 126 5.15 -3.37 -4.17
CA VAL A 126 4.97 -4.72 -4.69
C VAL A 126 6.19 -5.09 -5.50
N SER A 127 6.76 -6.26 -5.21
CA SER A 127 7.87 -6.77 -6.01
C SER A 127 7.36 -7.09 -7.40
N ASP A 128 7.84 -6.34 -8.38
CA ASP A 128 7.61 -6.67 -9.77
C ASP A 128 8.73 -7.61 -10.24
N PHE A 129 8.34 -8.80 -10.67
CA PHE A 129 9.26 -9.79 -11.24
C PHE A 129 9.44 -9.58 -12.75
N THR A 130 8.74 -8.62 -13.33
CA THR A 130 8.72 -8.37 -14.77
C THR A 130 9.74 -7.35 -15.24
N ASN A 131 10.72 -6.99 -14.44
CA ASN A 131 11.86 -6.22 -14.95
C ASN A 131 11.83 -4.69 -14.83
N GLU A 132 11.74 -4.13 -13.62
CA GLU A 132 12.19 -2.73 -13.51
C GLU A 132 12.94 -2.37 -12.22
N ARG A 133 13.97 -1.54 -12.42
CA ARG A 133 15.05 -1.24 -11.49
C ARG A 133 14.74 -0.04 -10.60
N ARG A 134 15.00 -0.21 -9.31
CA ARG A 134 15.72 0.65 -8.37
C ARG A 134 15.21 2.05 -8.04
N PHE A 135 15.01 2.32 -6.71
CA PHE A 135 15.43 3.58 -6.05
C PHE A 135 15.53 3.50 -4.52
N ARG A 136 16.12 4.52 -3.90
CA ARG A 136 16.81 4.50 -2.59
C ARG A 136 16.18 5.44 -1.52
N ARG A 137 16.20 5.03 -0.30
CA ARG A 137 16.32 5.60 1.09
C ARG A 137 15.39 6.67 1.66
N ILE A 138 14.89 6.47 2.90
CA ILE A 138 14.74 7.44 4.00
C ILE A 138 14.61 6.77 5.39
N SER A 139 14.88 7.58 6.44
CA SER A 139 15.04 7.32 7.86
C SER A 139 13.77 6.92 8.63
N THR A 140 13.93 6.09 9.64
CA THR A 140 12.89 5.51 10.47
C THR A 140 12.34 6.43 11.56
N ARG A 141 11.01 6.48 11.69
CA ARG A 141 10.32 6.81 12.94
C ARG A 141 9.68 5.55 13.51
N ARG A 142 9.71 5.41 14.83
CA ARG A 142 9.05 4.33 15.55
C ARG A 142 7.55 4.61 15.59
N GLY A 143 6.75 3.82 14.88
CA GLY A 143 5.29 3.83 14.98
C GLY A 143 4.78 2.39 15.07
N GLY A 144 3.73 2.16 15.81
CA GLY A 144 3.05 0.88 15.81
C GLY A 144 2.33 0.66 14.47
N GLN A 145 2.17 -0.58 14.06
CA GLN A 145 1.37 -0.92 12.91
C GLN A 145 -0.10 -0.77 13.28
N LEU A 146 -0.83 0.00 12.49
CA LEU A 146 -2.24 0.21 12.69
C LEU A 146 -3.04 -0.51 11.60
N PHE A 147 -4.15 -1.10 12.02
CA PHE A 147 -5.10 -1.69 11.09
C PHE A 147 -5.59 -0.63 10.10
N PRO A 148 -5.77 -0.98 8.80
CA PRO A 148 -6.28 -0.04 7.80
C PRO A 148 -7.79 0.17 7.97
N TYR A 149 -8.20 0.98 8.95
CA TYR A 149 -9.60 1.30 9.22
C TYR A 149 -10.30 2.05 8.08
N LYS A 150 -9.52 2.62 7.17
CA LYS A 150 -10.02 3.41 6.05
C LYS A 150 -9.53 2.86 4.72
N GLN A 151 -10.40 2.92 3.74
CA GLN A 151 -10.00 2.72 2.35
C GLN A 151 -9.40 4.02 1.83
N TYR A 152 -8.21 3.93 1.26
CA TYR A 152 -7.52 5.07 0.67
C TYR A 152 -7.64 5.05 -0.84
N LYS A 153 -7.70 6.22 -1.47
CA LYS A 153 -7.62 6.32 -2.94
C LYS A 153 -6.22 5.90 -3.40
N GLN A 154 -6.17 4.99 -4.37
CA GLN A 154 -4.93 4.36 -4.82
C GLN A 154 -3.88 5.38 -5.30
N ASP A 155 -4.30 6.43 -5.98
CA ASP A 155 -3.38 7.44 -6.49
C ASP A 155 -2.73 8.25 -5.36
N LEU A 156 -3.47 8.59 -4.31
CA LEU A 156 -2.91 9.28 -3.13
C LEU A 156 -1.85 8.43 -2.42
N THR A 157 -2.14 7.13 -2.26
CA THR A 157 -1.18 6.22 -1.63
C THR A 157 0.09 6.07 -2.46
N LYS A 158 -0.02 6.06 -3.79
CA LYS A 158 1.13 6.04 -4.70
C LYS A 158 1.98 7.31 -4.60
N TYR A 159 1.35 8.49 -4.64
CA TYR A 159 2.08 9.76 -4.49
C TYR A 159 2.77 9.85 -3.13
N TYR A 160 2.09 9.45 -2.05
CA TYR A 160 2.70 9.43 -0.73
C TYR A 160 3.91 8.50 -0.66
N GLN A 161 3.78 7.27 -1.18
CA GLN A 161 4.90 6.33 -1.23
C GLN A 161 6.05 6.84 -2.10
N GLN A 162 5.75 7.48 -3.23
CA GLN A 162 6.75 8.10 -4.09
C GLN A 162 7.48 9.24 -3.38
N ALA A 163 6.76 10.06 -2.60
CA ALA A 163 7.36 11.13 -1.80
C ALA A 163 8.35 10.57 -0.78
N ILE A 164 8.00 9.48 -0.09
CA ILE A 164 8.90 8.85 0.89
C ILE A 164 10.08 8.13 0.18
N ALA A 165 9.86 7.57 -1.00
CA ALA A 165 10.87 6.80 -1.73
C ALA A 165 11.95 7.67 -2.39
N THR A 166 11.66 8.94 -2.68
CA THR A 166 12.61 9.81 -3.38
C THR A 166 13.59 10.51 -2.43
N ASN A 167 14.83 10.66 -2.88
CA ASN A 167 15.88 11.40 -2.17
C ASN A 167 16.06 12.81 -2.71
N LEU A 168 15.34 13.18 -3.76
CA LEU A 168 15.41 14.51 -4.34
C LEU A 168 14.37 15.40 -3.65
N PRO A 169 14.76 16.44 -2.90
CA PRO A 169 13.83 17.28 -2.16
C PRO A 169 12.72 17.90 -3.01
N PHE A 170 13.05 18.27 -4.24
CA PHE A 170 12.08 18.81 -5.19
C PHE A 170 11.01 17.77 -5.58
N MET A 171 11.42 16.56 -5.89
CA MET A 171 10.48 15.46 -6.25
C MET A 171 9.65 15.05 -5.05
N GLN A 172 10.23 15.05 -3.84
CA GLN A 172 9.52 14.80 -2.60
C GLN A 172 8.45 15.86 -2.37
N TYR A 173 8.81 17.15 -2.51
CA TYR A 173 7.87 18.26 -2.42
C TYR A 173 6.73 18.11 -3.43
N LEU A 174 7.05 17.83 -4.70
CA LEU A 174 6.04 17.68 -5.76
C LEU A 174 5.07 16.55 -5.46
N ALA A 175 5.56 15.41 -5.00
CA ALA A 175 4.72 14.27 -4.68
C ALA A 175 3.82 14.54 -3.45
N PHE A 176 4.32 15.23 -2.41
CA PHE A 176 3.47 15.68 -1.30
C PHE A 176 2.49 16.77 -1.72
N TYR A 177 2.88 17.65 -2.64
CA TYR A 177 1.99 18.65 -3.19
C TYR A 177 0.77 18.00 -3.88
N HIS A 178 0.97 16.97 -4.70
CA HIS A 178 -0.14 16.25 -5.34
C HIS A 178 -1.08 15.59 -4.31
N VAL A 179 -0.54 15.10 -3.20
CA VAL A 179 -1.39 14.60 -2.10
C VAL A 179 -2.22 15.73 -1.50
N ALA A 180 -1.61 16.89 -1.25
CA ALA A 180 -2.29 18.05 -0.67
C ALA A 180 -3.34 18.65 -1.62
N GLU A 181 -3.01 18.78 -2.91
CA GLU A 181 -3.88 19.29 -3.96
C GLU A 181 -5.21 18.53 -4.03
N PHE A 182 -5.15 17.22 -3.91
CA PHE A 182 -6.35 16.39 -3.87
C PHE A 182 -7.28 16.78 -2.70
N PHE A 183 -6.70 17.04 -1.52
CA PHE A 183 -7.51 17.44 -0.37
C PHE A 183 -8.02 18.87 -0.46
N PHE A 184 -7.27 19.78 -1.08
CA PHE A 184 -7.72 21.17 -1.27
C PHE A 184 -9.00 21.23 -2.10
N GLN A 185 -9.07 20.47 -3.18
CA GLN A 185 -10.30 20.44 -3.98
C GLN A 185 -11.48 19.90 -3.16
N SER A 186 -11.30 18.78 -2.45
CA SER A 186 -12.35 18.18 -1.64
C SER A 186 -12.83 19.11 -0.52
N ILE A 187 -11.89 19.78 0.17
CA ILE A 187 -12.21 20.73 1.25
C ILE A 187 -12.98 21.94 0.70
N SER A 188 -12.51 22.48 -0.43
CA SER A 188 -13.17 23.64 -1.07
C SER A 188 -14.59 23.31 -1.53
N GLU A 189 -14.82 22.11 -2.07
CA GLU A 189 -16.16 21.66 -2.45
C GLU A 189 -17.05 21.48 -1.23
N ASP A 190 -16.55 20.89 -0.14
CA ASP A 190 -17.27 20.69 1.11
C ASP A 190 -17.62 22.03 1.79
N GLU A 191 -16.68 22.98 1.81
CA GLU A 191 -16.91 24.33 2.34
C GLU A 191 -17.98 25.07 1.51
N ALA A 192 -17.87 25.04 0.19
CA ALA A 192 -18.85 25.65 -0.70
C ALA A 192 -20.23 25.05 -0.48
N PHE A 193 -20.31 23.71 -0.38
CA PHE A 193 -21.57 23.02 -0.10
C PHE A 193 -22.16 23.41 1.25
N GLN A 194 -21.36 23.54 2.30
CA GLN A 194 -21.81 23.96 3.62
C GLN A 194 -22.34 25.41 3.60
N VAL A 195 -21.62 26.31 2.92
CA VAL A 195 -22.05 27.72 2.80
C VAL A 195 -23.38 27.82 2.07
N ILE A 196 -23.52 27.11 0.95
CA ILE A 196 -24.76 27.06 0.16
C ILE A 196 -25.91 26.46 0.97
N SER A 197 -25.66 25.31 1.61
CA SER A 197 -26.67 24.62 2.43
C SER A 197 -27.14 25.49 3.59
N ASN A 198 -26.21 26.13 4.30
CA ASN A 198 -26.55 27.05 5.40
C ASN A 198 -27.32 28.27 4.94
N PHE A 199 -27.09 28.76 3.71
CA PHE A 199 -27.84 29.89 3.16
C PHE A 199 -29.29 29.49 2.81
N ILE A 200 -29.45 28.37 2.11
CA ILE A 200 -30.76 27.88 1.65
C ILE A 200 -31.66 27.45 2.83
N THR A 201 -31.08 26.92 3.89
CA THR A 201 -31.81 26.44 5.07
C THR A 201 -32.18 27.54 6.06
N ARG A 202 -31.78 28.80 5.83
CA ARG A 202 -32.19 29.92 6.69
C ARG A 202 -33.70 30.11 6.63
N PRO A 203 -34.38 30.27 7.77
CA PRO A 203 -35.85 30.52 7.80
C PRO A 203 -36.29 31.78 7.04
N SER A 204 -35.37 32.71 6.82
CA SER A 204 -35.61 33.98 6.09
C SER A 204 -35.45 33.84 4.58
N PHE A 205 -34.81 32.75 4.08
CA PHE A 205 -34.58 32.54 2.65
C PHE A 205 -35.88 32.14 1.93
N SER A 206 -36.18 32.85 0.83
CA SER A 206 -37.26 32.49 -0.07
C SER A 206 -36.80 32.48 -1.51
N PRO A 207 -36.91 31.33 -2.22
CA PRO A 207 -36.49 31.26 -3.63
C PRO A 207 -37.33 32.14 -4.56
N TYR A 208 -38.48 32.67 -4.06
CA TYR A 208 -39.34 33.57 -4.81
C TYR A 208 -39.01 35.05 -4.62
N LYS A 209 -38.13 35.40 -3.67
CA LYS A 209 -37.69 36.78 -3.47
C LYS A 209 -36.43 37.03 -4.29
N GLN A 210 -36.50 37.99 -5.21
CA GLN A 210 -35.36 38.35 -6.07
C GLN A 210 -34.11 38.79 -5.28
N GLU A 211 -34.29 39.41 -4.14
CA GLU A 211 -33.21 39.86 -3.27
C GLU A 211 -32.44 38.67 -2.65
N ASP A 212 -33.17 37.66 -2.18
CA ASP A 212 -32.57 36.46 -1.61
C ASP A 212 -31.80 35.63 -2.67
N VAL A 213 -32.34 35.58 -3.90
CA VAL A 213 -31.67 34.93 -5.03
C VAL A 213 -30.41 35.69 -5.47
N ARG A 214 -30.45 37.04 -5.46
CA ARG A 214 -29.24 37.85 -5.74
C ARG A 214 -28.17 37.67 -4.69
N ASN A 215 -28.54 37.65 -3.42
CA ASN A 215 -27.60 37.40 -2.32
C ASN A 215 -26.98 36.03 -2.38
N PHE A 216 -27.74 35.01 -2.82
CA PHE A 216 -27.23 33.67 -3.07
C PHE A 216 -26.19 33.63 -4.20
N TYR A 217 -26.39 34.40 -5.28
CA TYR A 217 -25.49 34.46 -6.41
C TYR A 217 -24.15 35.12 -6.09
N ASN A 218 -24.07 35.91 -5.02
CA ASN A 218 -22.88 36.63 -4.58
C ASN A 218 -22.10 35.94 -3.46
N ILE A 219 -22.47 34.68 -3.11
CA ILE A 219 -21.75 33.79 -2.17
C ILE A 219 -20.70 33.01 -2.93
#